data_f3d0715c3c917739014ac9b2a5505c62
#
_entry.id   f3d0715c3c917739014ac9b2a5505c62
#
_cell.length_a   1.000
_cell.length_b   1.000
_cell.length_c   1.000
_cell.angle_alpha   90.00
_cell.angle_beta   90.00
_cell.angle_gamma   90.00
#
_symmetry.space_group_name_H-M   'P 1'
#
loop_
_entity.id
_entity.type
_entity.pdbx_description
1 polymer ?
#
loop_
_entity_poly.entity_id
_entity_poly.type
_entity_poly.pdbx_seq_one_letter_code
_entity_poly.pdbx_strand_id
1 'polypeptide(L)'
;VLIVTIWVVLVLAGLALVFARSMRVAAAVAANHVASLQAESIADGALQYVIAKITAAAEEEDSDSDDSDIYEAQEVGKGYFWVLRSNLESDREFDYGLTDEAGKINLNSASLEMLQKLPGMTAELAASIIDWRDEDTDVTTGGAESEYYLLRSNGYQCKNLPLDTVDEILLIKGASQELLYGEDTNLNGYLDEQENDGDESEPPDNHNGRLDAGFYDYVTVYSTEKNVDADGSARINITDSTAISSLQSLLEEKFKQERALEIIQRSGASTSPSFENILDFYYRSQMTAEEFGQVADRLTTSSETTLAGLVNVNTAPKEVLLCLPGLDESDAEALVSYRQANSDGLDSIAWVTQVLSQEKAVGIGSYITVRSYQYSADIVCVSGNGRAYKRYRAVLDTQSGSPRVVHFRSLTHFGWPLQPEIVAALRKGQPLDHTVLSMH
;
A
#
# COMPACT_ATOMS: atom_id res chain seq x y z
N VAL A 1 6.93 -3.74 78.43
CA VAL A 1 6.55 -4.89 77.57
C VAL A 1 5.53 -4.45 76.54
N LEU A 2 4.37 -3.84 76.89
CA LEU A 2 3.28 -3.48 75.99
C LEU A 2 3.72 -2.55 74.83
N ILE A 3 4.54 -1.52 75.13
CA ILE A 3 5.05 -0.54 74.14
C ILE A 3 5.93 -1.25 73.08
N VAL A 4 6.79 -2.15 73.49
CA VAL A 4 7.69 -2.91 72.63
C VAL A 4 6.89 -3.86 71.74
N THR A 5 5.83 -4.51 72.25
CA THR A 5 4.97 -5.37 71.46
C THR A 5 4.20 -4.58 70.39
N ILE A 6 3.68 -3.39 70.70
CA ILE A 6 3.00 -2.52 69.75
C ILE A 6 3.98 -2.09 68.63
N TRP A 7 5.21 -1.70 69.00
CA TRP A 7 6.24 -1.34 68.03
C TRP A 7 6.58 -2.50 67.07
N VAL A 8 6.76 -3.70 67.61
CA VAL A 8 7.02 -4.91 66.80
C VAL A 8 5.85 -5.19 65.84
N VAL A 9 4.61 -5.10 66.36
CA VAL A 9 3.42 -5.29 65.51
C VAL A 9 3.33 -4.25 64.40
N LEU A 10 3.62 -2.98 64.68
CA LEU A 10 3.62 -1.92 63.68
C LEU A 10 4.70 -2.13 62.62
N VAL A 11 5.92 -2.55 63.01
CA VAL A 11 7.00 -2.84 62.08
C VAL A 11 6.62 -4.05 61.20
N LEU A 12 6.08 -5.11 61.79
CA LEU A 12 5.62 -6.28 61.00
C LEU A 12 4.47 -5.92 60.04
N ALA A 13 3.51 -5.10 60.49
CA ALA A 13 2.43 -4.65 59.63
C ALA A 13 2.96 -3.77 58.48
N GLY A 14 3.94 -2.89 58.76
CA GLY A 14 4.62 -2.11 57.72
C GLY A 14 5.35 -2.97 56.70
N LEU A 15 6.10 -3.96 57.16
CA LEU A 15 6.77 -4.92 56.29
C LEU A 15 5.76 -5.74 55.47
N ALA A 16 4.66 -6.20 56.05
CA ALA A 16 3.61 -6.94 55.34
C ALA A 16 2.97 -6.08 54.22
N LEU A 17 2.73 -4.78 54.49
CA LEU A 17 2.20 -3.86 53.45
C LEU A 17 3.19 -3.65 52.32
N VAL A 18 4.49 -3.48 52.62
CA VAL A 18 5.54 -3.34 51.60
C VAL A 18 5.61 -4.60 50.72
N PHE A 19 5.62 -5.80 51.36
CA PHE A 19 5.60 -7.06 50.62
C PHE A 19 4.34 -7.25 49.81
N ALA A 20 3.16 -6.92 50.33
CA ALA A 20 1.89 -7.02 49.59
C ALA A 20 1.85 -6.10 48.39
N ARG A 21 2.41 -4.88 48.51
CA ARG A 21 2.56 -3.94 47.39
C ARG A 21 3.55 -4.46 46.33
N SER A 22 4.72 -4.93 46.75
CA SER A 22 5.74 -5.50 45.86
C SER A 22 5.19 -6.74 45.11
N MET A 23 4.51 -7.64 45.79
CA MET A 23 3.89 -8.81 45.13
C MET A 23 2.80 -8.44 44.14
N ARG A 24 1.99 -7.40 44.42
CA ARG A 24 0.99 -6.90 43.48
C ARG A 24 1.66 -6.33 42.23
N VAL A 25 2.72 -5.54 42.37
CA VAL A 25 3.47 -4.98 41.22
C VAL A 25 4.10 -6.10 40.43
N ALA A 26 4.76 -7.06 41.09
CA ALA A 26 5.36 -8.22 40.42
C ALA A 26 4.31 -9.04 39.63
N ALA A 27 3.14 -9.27 40.23
CA ALA A 27 2.04 -10.01 39.56
C ALA A 27 1.50 -9.20 38.34
N ALA A 28 1.37 -7.87 38.44
CA ALA A 28 0.94 -7.04 37.34
C ALA A 28 1.97 -7.04 36.20
N VAL A 29 3.26 -6.93 36.51
CA VAL A 29 4.35 -7.02 35.52
C VAL A 29 4.33 -8.37 34.81
N ALA A 30 4.22 -9.47 35.60
CA ALA A 30 4.14 -10.82 35.03
C ALA A 30 2.90 -10.98 34.11
N ALA A 31 1.74 -10.47 34.51
CA ALA A 31 0.52 -10.52 33.72
C ALA A 31 0.65 -9.70 32.42
N ASN A 32 1.26 -8.53 32.48
CA ASN A 32 1.50 -7.70 31.28
C ASN A 32 2.51 -8.36 30.34
N HIS A 33 3.55 -9.00 30.88
CA HIS A 33 4.52 -9.74 30.07
C HIS A 33 3.86 -10.92 29.33
N VAL A 34 3.04 -11.71 30.03
CA VAL A 34 2.27 -12.80 29.42
C VAL A 34 1.33 -12.26 28.34
N ALA A 35 0.63 -11.14 28.60
CA ALA A 35 -0.25 -10.53 27.62
C ALA A 35 0.53 -10.03 26.38
N SER A 36 1.73 -9.47 26.56
CA SER A 36 2.60 -9.05 25.45
C SER A 36 3.05 -10.22 24.58
N LEU A 37 3.48 -11.33 25.20
CA LEU A 37 3.85 -12.56 24.48
C LEU A 37 2.64 -13.16 23.74
N GLN A 38 1.45 -13.09 24.36
CA GLN A 38 0.22 -13.54 23.73
C GLN A 38 -0.09 -12.69 22.49
N ALA A 39 -0.04 -11.36 22.59
CA ALA A 39 -0.27 -10.47 21.45
C ALA A 39 0.75 -10.69 20.32
N GLU A 40 2.03 -10.98 20.66
CA GLU A 40 3.07 -11.33 19.70
C GLU A 40 2.74 -12.63 18.95
N SER A 41 2.35 -13.68 19.69
CA SER A 41 1.97 -14.97 19.08
C SER A 41 0.72 -14.86 18.21
N ILE A 42 -0.21 -13.97 18.55
CA ILE A 42 -1.39 -13.67 17.72
C ILE A 42 -0.95 -12.98 16.43
N ALA A 43 0.02 -12.04 16.51
CA ALA A 43 0.52 -11.34 15.32
C ALA A 43 1.23 -12.29 14.35
N ASP A 44 2.03 -13.22 14.86
CA ASP A 44 2.65 -14.28 14.04
C ASP A 44 1.57 -15.15 13.37
N GLY A 45 0.54 -15.53 14.13
CA GLY A 45 -0.59 -16.30 13.62
C GLY A 45 -1.38 -15.54 12.56
N ALA A 46 -1.63 -14.24 12.77
CA ALA A 46 -2.32 -13.36 11.83
C ALA A 46 -1.54 -13.22 10.52
N LEU A 47 -0.21 -13.07 10.58
CA LEU A 47 0.63 -13.02 9.38
C LEU A 47 0.52 -14.31 8.56
N GLN A 48 0.56 -15.48 9.23
CA GLN A 48 0.38 -16.77 8.55
C GLN A 48 -1.03 -16.92 7.98
N TYR A 49 -2.04 -16.40 8.65
CA TYR A 49 -3.41 -16.37 8.16
C TYR A 49 -3.52 -15.52 6.88
N VAL A 50 -2.95 -14.33 6.86
CA VAL A 50 -2.90 -13.46 5.68
C VAL A 50 -2.20 -14.18 4.51
N ILE A 51 -1.04 -14.80 4.74
CA ILE A 51 -0.32 -15.57 3.72
C ILE A 51 -1.20 -16.70 3.17
N ALA A 52 -1.90 -17.43 4.03
CA ALA A 52 -2.79 -18.50 3.61
C ALA A 52 -3.98 -17.99 2.79
N LYS A 53 -4.56 -16.84 3.16
CA LYS A 53 -5.66 -16.22 2.42
C LYS A 53 -5.23 -15.75 1.02
N ILE A 54 -4.07 -15.09 0.90
CA ILE A 54 -3.51 -14.70 -0.40
C ILE A 54 -3.24 -15.93 -1.27
N THR A 55 -2.73 -17.02 -0.67
CA THR A 55 -2.48 -18.26 -1.41
C THR A 55 -3.78 -18.88 -1.92
N ALA A 56 -4.81 -18.94 -1.07
CA ALA A 56 -6.12 -19.48 -1.45
C ALA A 56 -6.79 -18.63 -2.53
N ALA A 57 -6.76 -17.30 -2.44
CA ALA A 57 -7.31 -16.41 -3.46
C ALA A 57 -6.62 -16.55 -4.82
N ALA A 58 -5.35 -16.94 -4.85
CA ALA A 58 -4.64 -17.23 -6.11
C ALA A 58 -5.03 -18.57 -6.74
N GLU A 59 -5.64 -19.48 -5.98
CA GLU A 59 -6.08 -20.81 -6.45
C GLU A 59 -7.57 -20.84 -6.79
N GLU A 60 -8.38 -19.92 -6.25
CA GLU A 60 -9.83 -19.82 -6.48
C GLU A 60 -10.11 -18.65 -7.44
N GLU A 61 -10.66 -18.95 -8.63
CA GLU A 61 -11.05 -17.94 -9.64
C GLU A 61 -12.25 -17.07 -9.22
N ASP A 62 -12.88 -17.34 -8.07
CA ASP A 62 -14.15 -16.71 -7.67
C ASP A 62 -14.24 -16.64 -6.13
N SER A 63 -13.63 -15.67 -5.50
CA SER A 63 -13.82 -15.42 -4.05
C SER A 63 -14.70 -14.17 -3.84
N ASP A 64 -15.99 -14.37 -3.81
CA ASP A 64 -17.03 -13.36 -3.49
C ASP A 64 -17.13 -13.12 -1.95
N SER A 65 -16.02 -13.31 -1.21
CA SER A 65 -16.01 -13.10 0.23
C SER A 65 -15.72 -11.63 0.54
N ASP A 66 -16.61 -11.01 1.31
CA ASP A 66 -16.39 -9.67 1.85
C ASP A 66 -15.09 -9.66 2.68
N ASP A 67 -14.20 -8.73 2.38
CA ASP A 67 -12.92 -8.54 3.10
C ASP A 67 -13.15 -8.33 4.60
N SER A 68 -14.27 -7.71 5.02
CA SER A 68 -14.61 -7.50 6.42
C SER A 68 -14.81 -8.82 7.17
N ASP A 69 -15.48 -9.81 6.58
CA ASP A 69 -15.67 -11.13 7.18
C ASP A 69 -14.36 -11.88 7.41
N ILE A 70 -13.34 -11.56 6.63
CA ILE A 70 -12.04 -12.24 6.65
C ILE A 70 -11.03 -11.55 7.57
N TYR A 71 -11.09 -10.21 7.66
CA TYR A 71 -10.03 -9.41 8.26
C TYR A 71 -10.46 -8.58 9.46
N GLU A 72 -11.76 -8.53 9.79
CA GLU A 72 -12.26 -7.86 10.99
C GLU A 72 -12.34 -8.82 12.17
N ALA A 73 -11.81 -8.42 13.33
CA ALA A 73 -11.96 -9.06 14.64
C ALA A 73 -11.79 -10.59 14.65
N GLN A 74 -10.84 -11.12 13.89
CA GLN A 74 -10.61 -12.55 13.80
C GLN A 74 -10.08 -13.11 15.13
N GLU A 75 -10.75 -14.12 15.69
CA GLU A 75 -10.38 -14.73 16.94
C GLU A 75 -9.22 -15.71 16.78
N VAL A 76 -8.14 -15.52 17.56
CA VAL A 76 -7.01 -16.45 17.65
C VAL A 76 -6.75 -16.78 19.11
N GLY A 77 -7.09 -17.99 19.50
CA GLY A 77 -6.97 -18.49 20.88
C GLY A 77 -7.89 -17.74 21.84
N LYS A 78 -7.37 -16.74 22.55
CA LYS A 78 -8.15 -15.88 23.48
C LYS A 78 -8.05 -14.41 23.11
N GLY A 79 -7.43 -14.07 21.99
CA GLY A 79 -7.30 -12.69 21.54
C GLY A 79 -7.81 -12.52 20.14
N TYR A 80 -7.63 -11.35 19.59
CA TYR A 80 -8.19 -10.95 18.31
C TYR A 80 -7.14 -10.28 17.47
N PHE A 81 -7.34 -10.32 16.14
CA PHE A 81 -6.59 -9.49 15.21
C PHE A 81 -7.49 -8.88 14.14
N TRP A 82 -7.02 -7.81 13.55
CA TRP A 82 -7.59 -7.10 12.40
C TRP A 82 -6.50 -6.92 11.37
N VAL A 83 -6.88 -6.82 10.11
CA VAL A 83 -6.02 -6.31 9.05
C VAL A 83 -6.66 -5.03 8.53
N LEU A 84 -6.03 -3.90 8.78
CA LEU A 84 -6.56 -2.58 8.46
C LEU A 84 -6.14 -2.17 7.05
N ARG A 85 -7.04 -1.46 6.38
CA ARG A 85 -6.81 -0.75 5.15
C ARG A 85 -7.37 0.67 5.30
N SER A 86 -6.57 1.68 4.95
CA SER A 86 -7.05 3.07 4.94
C SER A 86 -8.18 3.21 3.93
N ASN A 87 -9.31 3.80 4.37
CA ASN A 87 -10.40 4.17 3.48
C ASN A 87 -10.12 5.57 2.93
N LEU A 88 -9.61 5.64 1.71
CA LEU A 88 -9.24 6.90 1.06
C LEU A 88 -10.46 7.69 0.52
N GLU A 89 -11.67 7.13 0.61
CA GLU A 89 -12.92 7.78 0.22
C GLU A 89 -13.68 8.34 1.44
N SER A 90 -13.33 7.92 2.67
CA SER A 90 -14.00 8.33 3.92
C SER A 90 -13.01 8.50 5.06
N ASP A 91 -12.98 9.67 5.68
CA ASP A 91 -12.14 9.98 6.85
C ASP A 91 -12.70 9.40 8.16
N ARG A 92 -13.82 8.68 8.11
CA ARG A 92 -14.60 8.27 9.32
C ARG A 92 -14.94 6.80 9.36
N GLU A 93 -14.44 6.01 8.43
CA GLU A 93 -14.71 4.58 8.35
C GLU A 93 -13.41 3.82 8.16
N PHE A 94 -13.32 2.68 8.84
CA PHE A 94 -12.24 1.73 8.60
C PHE A 94 -12.64 0.76 7.50
N ASP A 95 -11.71 0.48 6.62
CA ASP A 95 -11.75 -0.69 5.76
C ASP A 95 -10.90 -1.79 6.35
N TYR A 96 -11.31 -3.03 6.12
CA TYR A 96 -10.55 -4.21 6.47
C TYR A 96 -10.10 -4.93 5.21
N GLY A 97 -8.83 -5.33 5.16
CA GLY A 97 -8.30 -6.01 3.99
C GLY A 97 -6.85 -5.70 3.71
N LEU A 98 -6.39 -6.18 2.56
CA LEU A 98 -5.04 -5.91 2.06
C LEU A 98 -5.04 -4.63 1.23
N THR A 99 -3.95 -3.89 1.31
CA THR A 99 -3.72 -2.75 0.42
C THR A 99 -2.85 -3.20 -0.75
N ASP A 100 -3.32 -2.94 -1.97
CA ASP A 100 -2.55 -3.19 -3.19
C ASP A 100 -1.44 -2.14 -3.35
N GLU A 101 -0.19 -2.58 -3.33
CA GLU A 101 0.95 -1.68 -3.54
C GLU A 101 1.07 -1.20 -5.01
N ALA A 102 0.49 -1.93 -5.98
CA ALA A 102 0.40 -1.45 -7.36
C ALA A 102 -0.67 -0.35 -7.54
N GLY A 103 -1.59 -0.18 -6.60
CA GLY A 103 -2.53 0.94 -6.56
C GLY A 103 -1.91 2.28 -6.16
N LYS A 104 -0.60 2.36 -5.96
CA LYS A 104 0.13 3.53 -5.46
C LYS A 104 1.22 4.01 -6.45
N ILE A 105 1.66 5.25 -6.29
CA ILE A 105 2.81 5.80 -7.04
C ILE A 105 4.11 5.24 -6.47
N ASN A 106 4.89 4.58 -7.30
CA ASN A 106 6.19 4.07 -6.88
C ASN A 106 7.25 5.18 -6.93
N LEU A 107 7.77 5.53 -5.75
CA LEU A 107 8.78 6.58 -5.58
C LEU A 107 10.08 6.30 -6.35
N ASN A 108 10.37 5.04 -6.65
CA ASN A 108 11.60 4.66 -7.36
C ASN A 108 11.50 4.79 -8.89
N SER A 109 10.29 4.90 -9.44
CA SER A 109 10.09 4.96 -10.90
C SER A 109 9.29 6.18 -11.38
N ALA A 110 8.52 6.83 -10.49
CA ALA A 110 7.68 7.97 -10.84
C ALA A 110 8.49 9.13 -11.44
N SER A 111 7.96 9.77 -12.49
CA SER A 111 8.56 10.98 -13.05
C SER A 111 8.42 12.17 -12.11
N LEU A 112 9.23 13.22 -12.33
CA LEU A 112 9.11 14.47 -11.57
C LEU A 112 7.69 15.04 -11.65
N GLU A 113 7.06 14.99 -12.83
CA GLU A 113 5.68 15.47 -13.05
C GLU A 113 4.68 14.67 -12.20
N MET A 114 4.81 13.34 -12.17
CA MET A 114 3.94 12.48 -11.35
C MET A 114 4.09 12.78 -9.85
N LEU A 115 5.32 12.93 -9.38
CA LEU A 115 5.59 13.27 -7.97
C LEU A 115 4.98 14.63 -7.59
N GLN A 116 5.10 15.64 -8.47
CA GLN A 116 4.56 16.99 -8.20
C GLN A 116 3.03 17.05 -8.11
N LYS A 117 2.32 16.04 -8.63
CA LYS A 117 0.86 15.95 -8.56
C LYS A 117 0.34 15.24 -7.30
N LEU A 118 1.22 14.60 -6.50
CA LEU A 118 0.81 13.99 -5.24
C LEU A 118 0.25 15.05 -4.28
N PRO A 119 -0.79 14.71 -3.50
CA PRO A 119 -1.36 15.62 -2.51
C PRO A 119 -0.29 16.19 -1.56
N GLY A 120 -0.27 17.49 -1.36
CA GLY A 120 0.70 18.16 -0.46
C GLY A 120 2.15 18.16 -0.94
N MET A 121 2.49 17.50 -2.05
CA MET A 121 3.87 17.43 -2.55
C MET A 121 4.39 18.81 -2.97
N THR A 122 5.58 19.16 -2.50
CA THR A 122 6.26 20.39 -2.93
C THR A 122 7.20 20.14 -4.11
N ALA A 123 7.39 21.16 -4.97
CA ALA A 123 8.34 21.05 -6.07
C ALA A 123 9.78 20.77 -5.60
N GLU A 124 10.15 21.31 -4.42
CA GLU A 124 11.45 21.08 -3.80
C GLU A 124 11.64 19.62 -3.37
N LEU A 125 10.63 19.04 -2.68
CA LEU A 125 10.69 17.65 -2.23
C LEU A 125 10.67 16.69 -3.42
N ALA A 126 9.81 16.93 -4.42
CA ALA A 126 9.73 16.10 -5.62
C ALA A 126 11.07 16.06 -6.38
N ALA A 127 11.73 17.22 -6.57
CA ALA A 127 13.05 17.28 -7.19
C ALA A 127 14.12 16.58 -6.34
N SER A 128 14.07 16.76 -5.01
CA SER A 128 15.02 16.12 -4.09
C SER A 128 14.84 14.60 -4.01
N ILE A 129 13.63 14.07 -4.25
CA ILE A 129 13.39 12.62 -4.35
C ILE A 129 14.06 12.06 -5.63
N ILE A 130 14.03 12.80 -6.74
CA ILE A 130 14.73 12.40 -7.96
C ILE A 130 16.22 12.28 -7.69
N ASP A 131 16.86 13.37 -7.19
CA ASP A 131 18.28 13.41 -6.89
C ASP A 131 18.70 12.35 -5.84
N TRP A 132 17.81 12.04 -4.87
CA TRP A 132 18.10 11.03 -3.84
C TRP A 132 18.27 9.63 -4.41
N ARG A 133 17.53 9.30 -5.48
CA ARG A 133 17.43 7.94 -6.02
C ARG A 133 18.20 7.69 -7.30
N ASP A 134 18.57 8.74 -8.06
CA ASP A 134 19.34 8.57 -9.29
C ASP A 134 20.82 8.31 -9.00
N GLU A 135 21.57 7.86 -9.99
CA GLU A 135 22.95 7.42 -9.83
C GLU A 135 23.98 8.54 -10.06
N ASP A 136 23.53 9.68 -10.58
CA ASP A 136 24.43 10.78 -10.90
C ASP A 136 24.55 11.77 -9.71
N THR A 137 25.14 12.93 -9.92
CA THR A 137 25.35 13.96 -8.90
C THR A 137 24.92 15.34 -9.40
N ASP A 138 24.14 15.36 -10.48
CA ASP A 138 23.65 16.57 -11.10
C ASP A 138 22.35 17.02 -10.43
N VAL A 139 22.40 18.17 -9.74
CA VAL A 139 21.24 18.66 -8.97
C VAL A 139 20.09 19.04 -9.89
N THR A 140 18.95 18.37 -9.74
CA THR A 140 17.68 18.77 -10.34
C THR A 140 17.26 20.14 -9.82
N THR A 141 16.68 20.98 -10.67
CA THR A 141 16.26 22.33 -10.26
C THR A 141 15.35 22.31 -9.03
N GLY A 142 15.86 22.81 -7.91
CA GLY A 142 15.18 22.80 -6.60
C GLY A 142 15.54 21.61 -5.72
N GLY A 143 16.18 20.59 -6.25
CA GLY A 143 16.58 19.38 -5.56
C GLY A 143 17.83 19.52 -4.68
N ALA A 144 18.44 18.39 -4.31
CA ALA A 144 19.61 18.37 -3.44
C ALA A 144 20.44 17.09 -3.58
N GLU A 145 21.75 17.28 -3.68
CA GLU A 145 22.76 16.25 -3.71
C GLU A 145 23.62 16.22 -2.42
N SER A 146 24.61 15.36 -2.38
CA SER A 146 25.50 15.16 -1.21
C SER A 146 26.08 16.45 -0.63
N GLU A 147 26.35 17.48 -1.45
CA GLU A 147 26.83 18.77 -0.95
C GLU A 147 25.87 19.43 0.05
N TYR A 148 24.57 19.33 -0.20
CA TYR A 148 23.53 19.83 0.70
C TYR A 148 23.49 19.04 2.01
N TYR A 149 23.45 17.71 1.92
CA TYR A 149 23.29 16.84 3.08
C TYR A 149 24.50 16.83 4.01
N LEU A 150 25.71 16.95 3.47
CA LEU A 150 26.94 17.02 4.23
C LEU A 150 27.07 18.30 5.06
N LEU A 151 26.38 19.40 4.69
CA LEU A 151 26.39 20.66 5.44
C LEU A 151 25.43 20.66 6.64
N ARG A 152 24.61 19.65 6.82
CA ARG A 152 23.70 19.53 7.97
C ARG A 152 24.48 19.22 9.25
N SER A 153 23.88 19.51 10.42
CA SER A 153 24.52 19.29 11.74
C SER A 153 24.97 17.85 11.98
N ASN A 154 24.21 16.87 11.44
CA ASN A 154 24.59 15.47 11.38
C ASN A 154 24.72 15.11 9.89
N GLY A 155 25.80 15.56 9.26
CA GLY A 155 26.00 15.40 7.81
C GLY A 155 26.00 13.94 7.37
N TYR A 156 25.33 13.65 6.27
CA TYR A 156 25.27 12.35 5.57
C TYR A 156 25.36 12.57 4.06
N GLN A 157 25.59 11.52 3.31
CA GLN A 157 25.64 11.59 1.84
C GLN A 157 24.27 11.33 1.25
N CYS A 158 23.99 11.87 0.08
CA CYS A 158 22.89 11.44 -0.76
C CYS A 158 23.02 9.94 -1.03
N LYS A 159 21.91 9.23 -1.10
CA LYS A 159 21.94 7.78 -1.29
C LYS A 159 22.35 7.39 -2.71
N ASN A 160 21.91 8.13 -3.72
CA ASN A 160 22.08 7.87 -5.15
C ASN A 160 21.76 6.42 -5.52
N LEU A 161 20.70 5.89 -4.91
CA LEU A 161 20.17 4.54 -5.06
C LEU A 161 18.66 4.54 -4.76
N PRO A 162 17.90 3.57 -5.27
CA PRO A 162 16.48 3.44 -4.96
C PRO A 162 16.19 3.47 -3.45
N LEU A 163 15.05 4.05 -3.07
CA LEU A 163 14.55 4.03 -1.70
C LEU A 163 14.21 2.60 -1.29
N ASP A 164 14.57 2.22 -0.06
CA ASP A 164 14.24 0.91 0.51
C ASP A 164 12.87 0.93 1.22
N THR A 165 12.48 2.09 1.76
CA THR A 165 11.20 2.30 2.45
C THR A 165 10.65 3.69 2.17
N VAL A 166 9.33 3.88 2.30
CA VAL A 166 8.70 5.19 2.15
C VAL A 166 9.18 6.18 3.22
N ASP A 167 9.42 5.71 4.45
CA ASP A 167 9.89 6.56 5.55
C ASP A 167 11.28 7.17 5.31
N GLU A 168 12.06 6.62 4.39
CA GLU A 168 13.35 7.17 3.98
C GLU A 168 13.22 8.58 3.41
N ILE A 169 12.03 8.96 2.91
CA ILE A 169 11.71 10.34 2.50
C ILE A 169 12.05 11.34 3.60
N LEU A 170 11.87 11.01 4.88
CA LEU A 170 12.17 11.91 5.99
C LEU A 170 13.65 12.32 6.10
N LEU A 171 14.54 11.66 5.38
CA LEU A 171 15.95 12.04 5.22
C LEU A 171 16.15 13.05 4.09
N ILE A 172 15.19 13.22 3.20
CA ILE A 172 15.30 14.00 1.97
C ILE A 172 15.00 15.49 2.27
N LYS A 173 15.67 16.37 1.52
CA LYS A 173 15.45 17.83 1.61
C LYS A 173 14.00 18.17 1.28
N GLY A 174 13.42 19.05 2.09
CA GLY A 174 12.03 19.49 1.93
C GLY A 174 11.00 18.57 2.58
N ALA A 175 11.39 17.39 3.07
CA ALA A 175 10.47 16.47 3.75
C ALA A 175 10.21 16.91 5.20
N SER A 176 8.97 16.67 5.64
CA SER A 176 8.54 16.74 7.03
C SER A 176 7.56 15.60 7.34
N GLN A 177 7.36 15.31 8.62
CA GLN A 177 6.33 14.34 9.04
C GLN A 177 4.94 14.81 8.65
N GLU A 178 4.65 16.09 8.76
CA GLU A 178 3.40 16.72 8.35
C GLU A 178 3.10 16.53 6.85
N LEU A 179 4.10 16.67 5.96
CA LEU A 179 3.91 16.41 4.54
C LEU A 179 3.67 14.93 4.25
N LEU A 180 4.39 14.04 4.95
CA LEU A 180 4.33 12.60 4.71
C LEU A 180 3.08 11.97 5.31
N TYR A 181 2.77 12.25 6.57
CA TYR A 181 1.69 11.61 7.32
C TYR A 181 0.46 12.50 7.52
N GLY A 182 0.59 13.83 7.32
CA GLY A 182 -0.49 14.77 7.61
C GLY A 182 -0.81 14.85 9.10
N GLU A 183 -2.10 14.89 9.41
CA GLU A 183 -2.65 14.88 10.77
C GLU A 183 -2.78 13.46 11.33
N ASP A 184 -2.73 12.43 10.47
CA ASP A 184 -2.82 11.01 10.87
C ASP A 184 -1.60 10.55 11.65
N THR A 185 -1.59 10.85 12.95
CA THR A 185 -0.44 10.60 13.83
C THR A 185 -0.22 9.12 14.13
N ASN A 186 -1.27 8.32 14.06
CA ASN A 186 -1.23 6.90 14.35
C ASN A 186 -1.27 6.01 13.09
N LEU A 187 -1.33 6.61 11.90
CA LEU A 187 -1.34 5.95 10.60
C LEU A 187 -2.48 4.93 10.46
N ASN A 188 -3.69 5.29 10.94
CA ASN A 188 -4.86 4.43 10.83
C ASN A 188 -5.81 4.82 9.69
N GLY A 189 -5.63 6.01 9.08
CA GLY A 189 -6.49 6.53 8.03
C GLY A 189 -7.87 6.99 8.52
N TYR A 190 -8.04 7.18 9.83
CA TYR A 190 -9.27 7.57 10.49
C TYR A 190 -9.07 8.83 11.31
N LEU A 191 -9.98 9.80 11.22
CA LEU A 191 -9.89 11.05 11.98
C LEU A 191 -10.28 10.83 13.46
N ASP A 192 -9.28 10.66 14.30
CA ASP A 192 -9.44 10.53 15.74
C ASP A 192 -9.79 11.88 16.43
N GLU A 193 -10.37 11.82 17.65
CA GLU A 193 -10.64 13.04 18.43
C GLU A 193 -9.36 13.87 18.72
N GLN A 194 -8.21 13.21 18.83
CA GLN A 194 -6.91 13.86 19.08
C GLN A 194 -6.30 14.47 17.80
N GLU A 195 -6.80 14.10 16.65
CA GLU A 195 -6.39 14.61 15.34
C GLU A 195 -7.35 15.70 14.82
N ASN A 196 -8.40 16.03 15.60
CA ASN A 196 -9.37 17.09 15.31
C ASN A 196 -9.54 18.01 16.53
N ASP A 197 -8.43 18.43 17.11
CA ASP A 197 -8.38 19.24 18.35
C ASP A 197 -7.72 20.62 18.18
N GLY A 198 -7.37 21.00 16.94
CA GLY A 198 -6.74 22.28 16.60
C GLY A 198 -5.27 22.33 16.98
N ASP A 199 -4.94 23.31 17.84
CA ASP A 199 -3.57 23.50 18.30
C ASP A 199 -3.29 22.78 19.66
N GLU A 200 -4.20 21.88 20.12
CA GLU A 200 -4.03 21.21 21.42
C GLU A 200 -3.02 20.07 21.36
N SER A 201 -2.86 19.41 20.20
CA SER A 201 -1.83 18.40 19.95
C SER A 201 -0.99 18.72 18.69
N GLU A 202 0.11 17.99 18.50
CA GLU A 202 0.96 18.08 17.31
C GLU A 202 0.77 16.83 16.44
N PRO A 203 0.64 16.97 15.11
CA PRO A 203 0.62 18.23 14.33
C PRO A 203 -0.69 18.99 14.52
N PRO A 204 -0.69 20.35 14.42
CA PRO A 204 -1.90 21.14 14.56
C PRO A 204 -2.86 20.86 13.38
N ASP A 205 -4.14 20.77 13.68
CA ASP A 205 -5.19 20.64 12.68
C ASP A 205 -5.96 21.97 12.47
N ASN A 206 -6.69 22.06 11.38
CA ASN A 206 -7.43 23.27 11.02
C ASN A 206 -8.91 23.24 11.43
N HIS A 207 -9.36 22.27 12.23
CA HIS A 207 -10.75 22.06 12.66
C HIS A 207 -11.77 21.93 11.51
N ASN A 208 -11.34 21.45 10.35
CA ASN A 208 -12.26 21.27 9.22
C ASN A 208 -13.13 20.01 9.35
N GLY A 209 -12.80 19.11 10.28
CA GLY A 209 -13.49 17.84 10.53
C GLY A 209 -13.25 16.79 9.43
N ARG A 210 -12.14 16.92 8.70
CA ARG A 210 -11.62 15.99 7.71
C ARG A 210 -10.21 15.63 8.09
N LEU A 211 -9.78 14.43 7.79
CA LEU A 211 -8.39 14.01 7.96
C LEU A 211 -7.56 14.62 6.83
N ASP A 212 -6.73 15.60 7.15
CA ASP A 212 -5.75 16.13 6.20
C ASP A 212 -4.55 15.16 6.17
N ALA A 213 -4.76 14.00 5.54
CA ALA A 213 -3.74 12.97 5.38
C ALA A 213 -2.59 13.49 4.50
N GLY A 214 -1.35 13.11 4.85
CA GLY A 214 -0.21 13.30 3.98
C GLY A 214 -0.26 12.38 2.74
N PHE A 215 0.86 12.31 2.01
CA PHE A 215 0.89 11.48 0.82
C PHE A 215 1.34 10.02 1.08
N TYR A 216 1.50 9.59 2.33
CA TYR A 216 2.02 8.26 2.70
C TYR A 216 1.23 7.11 2.08
N ASP A 217 -0.09 7.18 2.12
CA ASP A 217 -0.96 6.12 1.61
C ASP A 217 -1.06 6.08 0.08
N TYR A 218 -0.60 7.14 -0.61
CA TYR A 218 -0.59 7.23 -2.07
C TYR A 218 0.73 6.77 -2.70
N VAL A 219 1.76 6.44 -1.91
CA VAL A 219 3.10 6.11 -2.41
C VAL A 219 3.58 4.75 -1.94
N THR A 220 4.48 4.17 -2.72
CA THR A 220 5.14 2.89 -2.43
C THR A 220 6.57 2.89 -2.96
N VAL A 221 7.36 1.90 -2.56
CA VAL A 221 8.66 1.55 -3.14
C VAL A 221 8.70 0.09 -3.62
N TYR A 222 7.59 -0.63 -3.47
CA TYR A 222 7.57 -2.09 -3.61
C TYR A 222 6.96 -2.59 -4.92
N SER A 223 6.11 -1.78 -5.62
CA SER A 223 5.37 -2.24 -6.78
C SER A 223 6.28 -2.60 -7.96
N THR A 224 6.28 -3.87 -8.30
CA THR A 224 7.02 -4.44 -9.43
C THR A 224 6.21 -5.55 -10.10
N GLU A 225 6.40 -5.73 -11.40
CA GLU A 225 5.75 -6.78 -12.17
C GLU A 225 6.81 -7.48 -13.06
N LYS A 226 6.85 -8.82 -13.06
CA LYS A 226 7.64 -9.54 -14.05
C LYS A 226 7.06 -9.32 -15.44
N ASN A 227 7.92 -9.14 -16.43
CA ASN A 227 7.51 -8.95 -17.83
C ASN A 227 7.15 -10.30 -18.49
N VAL A 228 6.16 -10.97 -17.90
CA VAL A 228 5.64 -12.26 -18.34
C VAL A 228 4.11 -12.21 -18.44
N ASP A 229 3.54 -13.08 -19.24
CA ASP A 229 2.08 -13.27 -19.33
C ASP A 229 1.52 -14.07 -18.12
N ALA A 230 0.22 -14.32 -18.10
CA ALA A 230 -0.44 -15.07 -17.04
C ALA A 230 0.11 -16.50 -16.88
N ASP A 231 0.59 -17.11 -17.96
CA ASP A 231 1.15 -18.46 -17.96
C ASP A 231 2.63 -18.47 -17.54
N GLY A 232 3.24 -17.31 -17.26
CA GLY A 232 4.66 -17.14 -16.90
C GLY A 232 5.60 -17.16 -18.12
N SER A 233 5.08 -17.08 -19.34
CA SER A 233 5.88 -16.97 -20.56
C SER A 233 6.30 -15.51 -20.80
N ALA A 234 7.49 -15.30 -21.39
CA ALA A 234 7.95 -13.95 -21.71
C ALA A 234 6.99 -13.26 -22.70
N ARG A 235 6.62 -12.02 -22.41
CA ARG A 235 5.81 -11.19 -23.30
C ARG A 235 6.54 -10.89 -24.60
N ILE A 236 5.80 -10.75 -25.68
CA ILE A 236 6.32 -10.39 -27.01
C ILE A 236 6.57 -8.89 -27.04
N ASN A 237 7.84 -8.50 -27.20
CA ASN A 237 8.18 -7.09 -27.38
C ASN A 237 7.85 -6.67 -28.83
N ILE A 238 6.76 -5.88 -28.98
CA ILE A 238 6.27 -5.42 -30.28
C ILE A 238 7.13 -4.33 -30.92
N THR A 239 8.11 -3.79 -30.19
CA THR A 239 9.11 -2.86 -30.74
C THR A 239 10.35 -3.57 -31.30
N ASP A 240 10.49 -4.87 -31.03
CA ASP A 240 11.59 -5.69 -31.56
C ASP A 240 11.22 -6.25 -32.93
N SER A 241 11.92 -5.83 -33.95
CA SER A 241 11.74 -6.33 -35.33
C SER A 241 11.94 -7.84 -35.47
N THR A 242 12.68 -8.46 -34.56
CA THR A 242 12.88 -9.92 -34.55
C THR A 242 11.69 -10.69 -33.98
N ALA A 243 10.85 -10.04 -33.20
CA ALA A 243 9.67 -10.63 -32.58
C ALA A 243 8.42 -10.68 -33.47
N ILE A 244 8.50 -10.14 -34.72
CA ILE A 244 7.35 -10.07 -35.63
C ILE A 244 6.73 -11.43 -35.96
N SER A 245 7.56 -12.48 -36.06
CA SER A 245 7.08 -13.84 -36.29
C SER A 245 6.30 -14.41 -35.10
N SER A 246 6.73 -14.07 -33.87
CA SER A 246 6.05 -14.45 -32.64
C SER A 246 4.71 -13.70 -32.50
N LEU A 247 4.70 -12.40 -32.83
CA LEU A 247 3.47 -11.60 -32.88
C LEU A 247 2.48 -12.17 -33.89
N GLN A 248 2.94 -12.50 -35.09
CA GLN A 248 2.10 -13.09 -36.12
C GLN A 248 1.51 -14.43 -35.64
N SER A 249 2.33 -15.30 -35.05
CA SER A 249 1.88 -16.59 -34.53
C SER A 249 0.82 -16.42 -33.41
N LEU A 250 1.01 -15.47 -32.51
CA LEU A 250 0.02 -15.14 -31.47
C LEU A 250 -1.30 -14.67 -32.08
N LEU A 251 -1.24 -13.76 -33.05
CA LEU A 251 -2.45 -13.23 -33.69
C LEU A 251 -3.18 -14.30 -34.52
N GLU A 252 -2.45 -15.20 -35.19
CA GLU A 252 -3.04 -16.34 -35.94
C GLU A 252 -3.64 -17.40 -35.00
N GLU A 253 -3.11 -17.55 -33.77
CA GLU A 253 -3.67 -18.43 -32.75
C GLU A 253 -5.03 -17.92 -32.24
N LYS A 254 -5.16 -16.60 -32.05
CA LYS A 254 -6.38 -15.97 -31.50
C LYS A 254 -7.41 -15.61 -32.59
N PHE A 255 -6.92 -15.25 -33.79
CA PHE A 255 -7.76 -14.75 -34.88
C PHE A 255 -7.53 -15.56 -36.16
N LYS A 256 -8.40 -15.36 -37.16
CA LYS A 256 -8.18 -15.91 -38.50
C LYS A 256 -6.94 -15.25 -39.13
N GLN A 257 -6.22 -16.01 -39.96
CA GLN A 257 -5.00 -15.56 -40.63
C GLN A 257 -5.16 -14.21 -41.36
N GLU A 258 -6.31 -14.02 -42.05
CA GLU A 258 -6.60 -12.73 -42.72
C GLU A 258 -6.63 -11.56 -41.76
N ARG A 259 -7.28 -11.72 -40.57
CA ARG A 259 -7.35 -10.69 -39.54
C ARG A 259 -6.00 -10.42 -38.90
N ALA A 260 -5.22 -11.46 -38.62
CA ALA A 260 -3.87 -11.35 -38.09
C ALA A 260 -2.97 -10.53 -39.04
N LEU A 261 -3.00 -10.80 -40.35
CA LEU A 261 -2.24 -10.05 -41.33
C LEU A 261 -2.72 -8.58 -41.46
N GLU A 262 -4.02 -8.34 -41.38
CA GLU A 262 -4.59 -7.00 -41.37
C GLU A 262 -4.11 -6.17 -40.16
N ILE A 263 -4.12 -6.75 -38.96
CA ILE A 263 -3.62 -6.13 -37.74
C ILE A 263 -2.14 -5.72 -37.87
N ILE A 264 -1.31 -6.65 -38.34
CA ILE A 264 0.13 -6.41 -38.53
C ILE A 264 0.37 -5.30 -39.58
N GLN A 265 -0.38 -5.33 -40.68
CA GLN A 265 -0.24 -4.35 -41.74
C GLN A 265 -0.69 -2.95 -41.27
N ARG A 266 -1.83 -2.85 -40.61
CA ARG A 266 -2.39 -1.58 -40.12
C ARG A 266 -1.52 -0.95 -39.02
N SER A 267 -1.05 -1.76 -38.07
CA SER A 267 -0.17 -1.29 -37.01
C SER A 267 1.21 -0.82 -37.50
N GLY A 268 1.64 -1.28 -38.67
CA GLY A 268 2.97 -1.03 -39.21
C GLY A 268 4.08 -1.85 -38.53
N ALA A 269 3.73 -2.84 -37.73
CA ALA A 269 4.68 -3.68 -36.96
C ALA A 269 5.73 -4.37 -37.84
N SER A 270 5.39 -4.70 -39.08
CA SER A 270 6.31 -5.35 -40.03
C SER A 270 7.30 -4.39 -40.70
N THR A 271 7.02 -3.10 -40.73
CA THR A 271 7.81 -2.11 -41.48
C THR A 271 8.60 -1.15 -40.59
N SER A 272 8.01 -0.72 -39.50
CA SER A 272 8.62 0.21 -38.54
C SER A 272 8.01 -0.04 -37.17
N PRO A 273 8.50 -1.04 -36.40
CA PRO A 273 7.96 -1.38 -35.09
C PRO A 273 8.39 -0.33 -34.06
N SER A 274 7.74 0.82 -34.09
CA SER A 274 7.96 1.92 -33.13
C SER A 274 6.64 2.29 -32.51
N PHE A 275 6.40 1.76 -31.32
CA PHE A 275 5.19 2.00 -30.52
C PHE A 275 5.57 2.66 -29.21
N GLU A 276 4.80 3.65 -28.76
CA GLU A 276 4.98 4.26 -27.44
C GLU A 276 4.66 3.26 -26.33
N ASN A 277 3.59 2.50 -26.52
CA ASN A 277 3.14 1.42 -25.63
C ASN A 277 2.14 0.50 -26.36
N ILE A 278 1.58 -0.48 -25.64
CA ILE A 278 0.65 -1.45 -26.24
C ILE A 278 -0.71 -0.82 -26.58
N LEU A 279 -1.11 0.31 -25.97
CA LEU A 279 -2.31 1.04 -26.39
C LEU A 279 -2.11 1.80 -27.72
N ASP A 280 -0.91 2.29 -28.00
CA ASP A 280 -0.57 2.86 -29.33
C ASP A 280 -0.68 1.77 -30.41
N PHE A 281 -0.20 0.55 -30.14
CA PHE A 281 -0.40 -0.61 -31.02
C PHE A 281 -1.89 -0.91 -31.22
N TYR A 282 -2.70 -0.90 -30.14
CA TYR A 282 -4.14 -1.11 -30.20
C TYR A 282 -4.81 -0.14 -31.18
N TYR A 283 -4.58 1.15 -31.03
CA TYR A 283 -5.20 2.16 -31.89
C TYR A 283 -4.73 2.07 -33.34
N ARG A 284 -3.43 1.90 -33.58
CA ARG A 284 -2.90 1.75 -34.94
C ARG A 284 -3.41 0.51 -35.66
N SER A 285 -3.52 -0.59 -34.95
CA SER A 285 -4.01 -1.87 -35.49
C SER A 285 -5.50 -1.87 -35.79
N GLN A 286 -6.26 -0.91 -35.25
CA GLN A 286 -7.72 -0.85 -35.31
C GLN A 286 -8.39 -2.15 -34.86
N MET A 287 -7.86 -2.75 -33.79
CA MET A 287 -8.49 -3.86 -33.08
C MET A 287 -9.71 -3.35 -32.32
N THR A 288 -10.69 -4.23 -32.11
CA THR A 288 -11.73 -3.95 -31.11
C THR A 288 -11.16 -4.13 -29.70
N ALA A 289 -11.80 -3.55 -28.67
CA ALA A 289 -11.38 -3.73 -27.29
C ALA A 289 -11.37 -5.22 -26.87
N GLU A 290 -12.35 -6.00 -27.38
CA GLU A 290 -12.43 -7.45 -27.16
C GLU A 290 -11.25 -8.19 -27.81
N GLU A 291 -10.91 -7.87 -29.08
CA GLU A 291 -9.75 -8.45 -29.75
C GLU A 291 -8.45 -8.12 -29.00
N PHE A 292 -8.29 -6.86 -28.61
CA PHE A 292 -7.10 -6.42 -27.88
C PHE A 292 -6.99 -7.10 -26.51
N GLY A 293 -8.09 -7.21 -25.77
CA GLY A 293 -8.14 -7.89 -24.46
C GLY A 293 -7.58 -9.33 -24.51
N GLN A 294 -7.79 -10.05 -25.63
CA GLN A 294 -7.30 -11.44 -25.79
C GLN A 294 -5.78 -11.54 -25.97
N VAL A 295 -5.09 -10.46 -26.33
CA VAL A 295 -3.65 -10.47 -26.63
C VAL A 295 -2.83 -9.50 -25.77
N ALA A 296 -3.46 -8.51 -25.16
CA ALA A 296 -2.80 -7.42 -24.44
C ALA A 296 -1.81 -7.93 -23.38
N ASP A 297 -2.18 -8.96 -22.62
CA ASP A 297 -1.34 -9.55 -21.60
C ASP A 297 -0.05 -10.18 -22.14
N ARG A 298 -0.05 -10.62 -23.38
CA ARG A 298 1.11 -11.25 -24.05
C ARG A 298 2.02 -10.26 -24.76
N LEU A 299 1.70 -8.96 -24.72
CA LEU A 299 2.43 -7.90 -25.42
C LEU A 299 3.16 -7.00 -24.44
N THR A 300 4.30 -6.48 -24.88
CA THR A 300 5.07 -5.46 -24.18
C THR A 300 5.79 -4.57 -25.18
N THR A 301 6.20 -3.37 -24.75
CA THR A 301 7.14 -2.50 -25.46
C THR A 301 8.49 -2.41 -24.75
N SER A 302 8.61 -3.04 -23.56
CA SER A 302 9.85 -3.03 -22.76
C SER A 302 10.70 -4.27 -23.00
N SER A 303 12.01 -4.11 -23.00
CA SER A 303 12.99 -5.20 -22.99
C SER A 303 13.39 -5.65 -21.59
N GLU A 304 12.96 -4.92 -20.56
CA GLU A 304 13.27 -5.23 -19.16
C GLU A 304 12.57 -6.51 -18.71
N THR A 305 13.24 -7.29 -17.87
CA THR A 305 12.68 -8.52 -17.30
C THR A 305 11.67 -8.24 -16.18
N THR A 306 11.75 -7.06 -15.58
CA THR A 306 10.88 -6.59 -14.50
C THR A 306 10.48 -5.15 -14.78
N LEU A 307 9.21 -4.86 -14.67
CA LEU A 307 8.62 -3.54 -14.82
C LEU A 307 8.34 -2.99 -13.42
N ALA A 308 8.89 -1.81 -13.09
CA ALA A 308 8.68 -1.18 -11.80
C ALA A 308 7.70 -0.01 -11.90
N GLY A 309 6.82 0.11 -10.92
CA GLY A 309 5.96 1.28 -10.73
C GLY A 309 4.84 1.43 -11.75
N LEU A 310 4.38 0.35 -12.34
CA LEU A 310 3.10 0.35 -13.04
C LEU A 310 1.96 0.54 -12.03
N VAL A 311 1.03 1.42 -12.34
CA VAL A 311 -0.14 1.72 -11.51
C VAL A 311 -1.30 0.83 -11.93
N ASN A 312 -1.83 0.06 -10.98
CA ASN A 312 -3.02 -0.75 -11.22
C ASN A 312 -4.27 0.13 -11.26
N VAL A 313 -4.82 0.32 -12.47
CA VAL A 313 -6.00 1.18 -12.70
C VAL A 313 -7.29 0.63 -12.06
N ASN A 314 -7.29 -0.66 -11.66
CA ASN A 314 -8.44 -1.26 -11.00
C ASN A 314 -8.51 -0.94 -9.50
N THR A 315 -7.36 -0.66 -8.86
CA THR A 315 -7.27 -0.45 -7.41
C THR A 315 -6.81 0.95 -7.02
N ALA A 316 -6.13 1.67 -7.92
CA ALA A 316 -5.58 3.00 -7.63
C ALA A 316 -6.67 4.01 -7.25
N PRO A 317 -6.53 4.77 -6.15
CA PRO A 317 -7.45 5.84 -5.79
C PRO A 317 -7.37 7.00 -6.80
N LYS A 318 -8.38 7.88 -6.77
CA LYS A 318 -8.48 9.04 -7.67
C LYS A 318 -7.20 9.90 -7.66
N GLU A 319 -6.65 10.14 -6.49
CA GLU A 319 -5.45 10.96 -6.27
C GLU A 319 -4.22 10.37 -6.98
N VAL A 320 -4.09 9.05 -6.98
CA VAL A 320 -3.01 8.34 -7.70
C VAL A 320 -3.22 8.40 -9.21
N LEU A 321 -4.46 8.23 -9.69
CA LEU A 321 -4.78 8.35 -11.11
C LEU A 321 -4.51 9.76 -11.63
N LEU A 322 -4.75 10.80 -10.85
CA LEU A 322 -4.42 12.20 -11.17
C LEU A 322 -2.92 12.44 -11.35
N CYS A 323 -2.08 11.63 -10.73
CA CYS A 323 -0.63 11.73 -10.91
C CYS A 323 -0.17 11.25 -12.28
N LEU A 324 -0.98 10.45 -13.00
CA LEU A 324 -0.62 9.96 -14.32
C LEU A 324 -0.54 11.11 -15.35
N PRO A 325 0.38 11.02 -16.34
CA PRO A 325 0.58 12.08 -17.31
C PRO A 325 -0.68 12.39 -18.14
N GLY A 326 -1.02 13.66 -18.27
CA GLY A 326 -2.11 14.13 -19.15
C GLY A 326 -3.52 13.88 -18.63
N LEU A 327 -3.71 13.23 -17.46
CA LEU A 327 -5.02 13.09 -16.85
C LEU A 327 -5.39 14.33 -16.03
N ASP A 328 -6.67 14.64 -16.07
CA ASP A 328 -7.33 15.66 -15.25
C ASP A 328 -8.34 15.02 -14.28
N GLU A 329 -8.96 15.86 -13.42
CA GLU A 329 -9.88 15.40 -12.40
C GLU A 329 -11.09 14.64 -12.97
N SER A 330 -11.62 15.10 -14.11
CA SER A 330 -12.76 14.47 -14.76
C SER A 330 -12.41 13.10 -15.34
N ASP A 331 -11.17 12.91 -15.81
CA ASP A 331 -10.69 11.63 -16.31
C ASP A 331 -10.55 10.61 -15.17
N ALA A 332 -9.93 11.02 -14.06
CA ALA A 332 -9.75 10.16 -12.89
C ALA A 332 -11.10 9.73 -12.30
N GLU A 333 -12.06 10.67 -12.17
CA GLU A 333 -13.43 10.36 -11.74
C GLU A 333 -14.15 9.41 -12.70
N ALA A 334 -13.97 9.59 -14.00
CA ALA A 334 -14.58 8.72 -15.00
C ALA A 334 -14.00 7.29 -14.93
N LEU A 335 -12.69 7.15 -14.73
CA LEU A 335 -12.04 5.84 -14.55
C LEU A 335 -12.56 5.13 -13.29
N VAL A 336 -12.61 5.83 -12.15
CA VAL A 336 -13.15 5.28 -10.88
C VAL A 336 -14.62 4.88 -11.04
N SER A 337 -15.45 5.77 -11.60
CA SER A 337 -16.87 5.49 -11.80
C SER A 337 -17.10 4.30 -12.75
N TYR A 338 -16.28 4.18 -13.81
CA TYR A 338 -16.41 3.08 -14.76
C TYR A 338 -16.11 1.73 -14.09
N ARG A 339 -14.99 1.61 -13.35
CA ARG A 339 -14.63 0.35 -12.68
C ARG A 339 -15.62 -0.05 -11.58
N GLN A 340 -16.21 0.92 -10.86
CA GLN A 340 -17.25 0.66 -9.86
C GLN A 340 -18.55 0.15 -10.49
N ALA A 341 -18.88 0.63 -11.70
CA ALA A 341 -20.08 0.23 -12.42
C ALA A 341 -19.92 -1.07 -13.23
N ASN A 342 -18.70 -1.52 -13.51
CA ASN A 342 -18.37 -2.64 -14.37
C ASN A 342 -17.35 -3.54 -13.69
N SER A 343 -17.81 -4.45 -12.80
CA SER A 343 -16.93 -5.44 -12.16
C SER A 343 -16.34 -6.43 -13.17
N ASP A 344 -17.09 -6.75 -14.23
CA ASP A 344 -16.68 -7.65 -15.28
C ASP A 344 -15.91 -6.90 -16.38
N GLY A 345 -14.86 -7.53 -16.92
CA GLY A 345 -14.11 -6.99 -18.06
C GLY A 345 -12.98 -6.03 -17.70
N LEU A 346 -12.55 -6.00 -16.45
CA LEU A 346 -11.39 -5.24 -15.96
C LEU A 346 -10.06 -6.02 -16.05
N ASP A 347 -10.06 -7.22 -16.62
CA ASP A 347 -8.90 -8.12 -16.70
C ASP A 347 -7.79 -7.62 -17.64
N SER A 348 -8.09 -6.64 -18.48
CA SER A 348 -7.15 -6.05 -19.43
C SER A 348 -7.22 -4.53 -19.40
N ILE A 349 -6.06 -3.86 -19.56
CA ILE A 349 -6.01 -2.39 -19.70
C ILE A 349 -6.84 -1.85 -20.89
N ALA A 350 -7.40 -2.74 -21.74
CA ALA A 350 -8.28 -2.36 -22.84
C ALA A 350 -9.49 -1.53 -22.39
N TRP A 351 -10.02 -1.75 -21.19
CA TRP A 351 -11.19 -1.02 -20.70
C TRP A 351 -10.94 0.48 -20.57
N VAL A 352 -9.71 0.91 -20.33
CA VAL A 352 -9.33 2.33 -20.21
C VAL A 352 -9.65 3.08 -21.52
N THR A 353 -9.57 2.40 -22.67
CA THR A 353 -9.88 3.00 -23.99
C THR A 353 -11.36 3.30 -24.19
N GLN A 354 -12.24 2.78 -23.36
CA GLN A 354 -13.66 3.08 -23.39
C GLN A 354 -14.02 4.33 -22.59
N VAL A 355 -13.10 4.77 -21.73
CA VAL A 355 -13.31 5.91 -20.82
C VAL A 355 -12.53 7.13 -21.33
N LEU A 356 -11.27 6.93 -21.73
CA LEU A 356 -10.36 8.02 -22.12
C LEU A 356 -10.30 8.19 -23.62
N SER A 357 -9.99 9.43 -24.06
CA SER A 357 -9.63 9.70 -25.45
C SER A 357 -8.36 8.94 -25.84
N GLN A 358 -8.15 8.70 -27.16
CA GLN A 358 -6.96 8.03 -27.67
C GLN A 358 -5.67 8.67 -27.16
N GLU A 359 -5.56 9.99 -27.20
CA GLU A 359 -4.36 10.73 -26.77
C GLU A 359 -4.05 10.47 -25.30
N LYS A 360 -5.06 10.57 -24.41
CA LYS A 360 -4.91 10.35 -22.97
C LYS A 360 -4.60 8.87 -22.65
N ALA A 361 -5.32 7.94 -23.29
CA ALA A 361 -5.09 6.51 -23.10
C ALA A 361 -3.68 6.09 -23.52
N VAL A 362 -3.20 6.55 -24.68
CA VAL A 362 -1.81 6.32 -25.12
C VAL A 362 -0.83 7.00 -24.17
N GLY A 363 -1.09 8.22 -23.74
CA GLY A 363 -0.22 8.97 -22.81
C GLY A 363 0.06 8.23 -21.51
N ILE A 364 -0.91 7.49 -20.98
CA ILE A 364 -0.74 6.74 -19.73
C ILE A 364 -0.33 5.27 -19.93
N GLY A 365 -0.40 4.73 -21.15
CA GLY A 365 -0.28 3.31 -21.43
C GLY A 365 1.04 2.66 -20.99
N SER A 366 2.12 3.45 -20.82
CA SER A 366 3.40 2.97 -20.29
C SER A 366 3.48 2.94 -18.76
N TYR A 367 2.48 3.50 -18.07
CA TYR A 367 2.47 3.67 -16.61
C TYR A 367 1.42 2.81 -15.91
N ILE A 368 0.59 2.06 -16.65
CA ILE A 368 -0.55 1.36 -16.10
C ILE A 368 -0.49 -0.14 -16.26
N THR A 369 -1.13 -0.84 -15.34
CA THR A 369 -1.39 -2.28 -15.36
C THR A 369 -2.78 -2.56 -14.79
N VAL A 370 -3.23 -3.82 -14.89
CA VAL A 370 -4.41 -4.36 -14.19
C VAL A 370 -4.01 -5.48 -13.22
N ARG A 371 -2.71 -5.66 -12.99
CA ARG A 371 -2.16 -6.75 -12.18
C ARG A 371 -1.51 -6.23 -10.91
N SER A 372 -1.58 -7.04 -9.87
CA SER A 372 -0.96 -6.79 -8.57
C SER A 372 -0.25 -8.01 -8.04
N TYR A 373 0.94 -7.76 -7.51
CA TYR A 373 1.79 -8.82 -6.95
C TYR A 373 2.30 -8.49 -5.56
N GLN A 374 2.28 -7.23 -5.15
CA GLN A 374 2.70 -6.81 -3.83
C GLN A 374 1.52 -6.23 -3.06
N TYR A 375 1.32 -6.77 -1.86
CA TYR A 375 0.25 -6.36 -0.96
C TYR A 375 0.81 -6.00 0.40
N SER A 376 0.33 -4.94 1.00
CA SER A 376 0.60 -4.64 2.39
C SER A 376 -0.56 -5.02 3.29
N ALA A 377 -0.22 -5.51 4.49
CA ALA A 377 -1.14 -5.85 5.56
C ALA A 377 -0.75 -5.06 6.81
N ASP A 378 -1.64 -4.22 7.32
CA ASP A 378 -1.50 -3.56 8.61
C ASP A 378 -2.22 -4.40 9.67
N ILE A 379 -1.47 -5.23 10.36
CA ILE A 379 -1.97 -6.26 11.27
C ILE A 379 -1.99 -5.69 12.69
N VAL A 380 -3.18 -5.55 13.26
CA VAL A 380 -3.41 -5.13 14.65
C VAL A 380 -3.84 -6.33 15.48
N CYS A 381 -3.16 -6.59 16.58
CA CYS A 381 -3.43 -7.74 17.45
C CYS A 381 -3.59 -7.31 18.89
N VAL A 382 -4.52 -7.93 19.61
CA VAL A 382 -4.76 -7.67 21.03
C VAL A 382 -4.88 -8.97 21.83
N SER A 383 -4.25 -8.99 23.01
CA SER A 383 -4.43 -10.11 23.98
C SER A 383 -5.87 -10.15 24.48
N GLY A 384 -6.38 -11.35 24.79
CA GLY A 384 -7.77 -11.56 25.20
C GLY A 384 -8.21 -10.84 26.50
N ASN A 385 -7.26 -10.31 27.26
CA ASN A 385 -7.53 -9.49 28.45
C ASN A 385 -7.34 -7.98 28.18
N GLY A 386 -7.13 -7.56 26.94
CA GLY A 386 -6.94 -6.17 26.54
C GLY A 386 -5.75 -5.46 27.18
N ARG A 387 -4.77 -6.17 27.75
CA ARG A 387 -3.63 -5.59 28.47
C ARG A 387 -2.45 -5.26 27.59
N ALA A 388 -2.33 -5.94 26.45
CA ALA A 388 -1.28 -5.73 25.48
C ALA A 388 -1.83 -5.84 24.08
N TYR A 389 -1.31 -5.00 23.20
CA TYR A 389 -1.54 -5.05 21.76
C TYR A 389 -0.20 -4.99 21.02
N LYS A 390 -0.24 -5.40 19.77
CA LYS A 390 0.85 -5.26 18.80
C LYS A 390 0.28 -4.80 17.48
N ARG A 391 1.06 -4.03 16.75
CA ARG A 391 0.74 -3.60 15.39
C ARG A 391 1.95 -3.74 14.50
N TYR A 392 1.76 -4.35 13.34
CA TYR A 392 2.83 -4.58 12.37
C TYR A 392 2.31 -4.29 10.97
N ARG A 393 3.17 -3.72 10.14
CA ARG A 393 2.94 -3.66 8.69
C ARG A 393 3.86 -4.66 8.01
N ALA A 394 3.29 -5.57 7.23
CA ALA A 394 3.99 -6.53 6.41
C ALA A 394 3.71 -6.23 4.94
N VAL A 395 4.74 -6.26 4.09
CA VAL A 395 4.60 -6.25 2.64
C VAL A 395 4.91 -7.65 2.12
N LEU A 396 3.99 -8.20 1.35
CA LEU A 396 4.07 -9.54 0.78
C LEU A 396 4.21 -9.46 -0.73
N ASP A 397 5.11 -10.26 -1.30
CA ASP A 397 5.31 -10.41 -2.75
C ASP A 397 4.87 -11.81 -3.19
N THR A 398 3.98 -11.86 -4.19
CA THR A 398 3.40 -13.08 -4.75
C THR A 398 3.99 -13.49 -6.09
N GLN A 399 4.92 -12.74 -6.67
CA GLN A 399 5.49 -12.99 -8.01
C GLN A 399 6.18 -14.35 -8.17
N SER A 400 6.55 -15.00 -7.08
CA SER A 400 7.19 -16.34 -7.09
C SER A 400 6.19 -17.49 -6.91
N GLY A 401 4.89 -17.21 -6.89
CA GLY A 401 3.81 -18.15 -6.65
C GLY A 401 3.40 -18.22 -5.19
N SER A 402 4.33 -18.53 -4.26
CA SER A 402 4.03 -18.48 -2.82
C SER A 402 4.31 -17.10 -2.26
N PRO A 403 3.37 -16.50 -1.49
CA PRO A 403 3.56 -15.19 -0.87
C PRO A 403 4.79 -15.18 0.04
N ARG A 404 5.62 -14.15 -0.10
CA ARG A 404 6.85 -13.98 0.67
C ARG A 404 6.90 -12.59 1.29
N VAL A 405 7.19 -12.50 2.59
CA VAL A 405 7.36 -11.22 3.27
C VAL A 405 8.66 -10.57 2.77
N VAL A 406 8.53 -9.40 2.15
CA VAL A 406 9.67 -8.60 1.63
C VAL A 406 10.00 -7.43 2.55
N HIS A 407 9.02 -6.96 3.33
CA HIS A 407 9.22 -5.93 4.36
C HIS A 407 8.36 -6.25 5.58
N PHE A 408 8.90 -5.97 6.78
CA PHE A 408 8.17 -6.16 8.04
C PHE A 408 8.60 -5.09 9.04
N ARG A 409 7.62 -4.32 9.56
CA ARG A 409 7.85 -3.20 10.46
C ARG A 409 6.86 -3.21 11.61
N SER A 410 7.35 -2.92 12.83
CA SER A 410 6.47 -2.68 13.98
C SER A 410 5.92 -1.25 13.94
N LEU A 411 4.61 -1.12 14.01
CA LEU A 411 3.89 0.15 14.17
C LEU A 411 3.31 0.31 15.58
N THR A 412 3.66 -0.57 16.52
CA THR A 412 3.13 -0.57 17.90
C THR A 412 3.37 0.76 18.62
N HIS A 413 4.42 1.50 18.26
CA HIS A 413 4.76 2.80 18.86
C HIS A 413 3.84 3.94 18.44
N PHE A 414 3.09 3.79 17.34
CA PHE A 414 2.07 4.76 16.92
C PHE A 414 0.76 4.66 17.72
N GLY A 415 0.63 3.70 18.63
CA GLY A 415 -0.53 3.56 19.46
C GLY A 415 -1.53 2.49 19.01
N TRP A 416 -2.68 2.48 19.66
CA TRP A 416 -3.81 1.63 19.30
C TRP A 416 -4.62 2.32 18.20
N PRO A 417 -4.81 1.69 17.03
CA PRO A 417 -5.38 2.38 15.86
C PRO A 417 -6.92 2.26 15.76
N LEU A 418 -7.55 1.46 16.61
CA LEU A 418 -9.00 1.22 16.59
C LEU A 418 -9.67 1.92 17.79
N GLN A 419 -11.01 1.83 17.87
CA GLN A 419 -11.76 2.44 18.96
C GLN A 419 -11.28 1.94 20.33
N PRO A 420 -11.05 2.83 21.31
CA PRO A 420 -10.57 2.48 22.64
C PRO A 420 -11.56 1.59 23.43
N GLU A 421 -12.84 1.58 23.06
CA GLU A 421 -13.92 0.76 23.60
C GLU A 421 -13.63 -0.73 23.45
N ILE A 422 -13.01 -1.15 22.34
CA ILE A 422 -12.60 -2.54 22.08
C ILE A 422 -11.68 -3.03 23.20
N VAL A 423 -10.63 -2.28 23.48
CA VAL A 423 -9.67 -2.61 24.54
C VAL A 423 -10.33 -2.53 25.93
N ALA A 424 -11.22 -1.57 26.14
CA ALA A 424 -11.95 -1.40 27.39
C ALA A 424 -12.91 -2.58 27.66
N ALA A 425 -13.60 -3.08 26.64
CA ALA A 425 -14.48 -4.26 26.73
C ALA A 425 -13.67 -5.52 27.09
N LEU A 426 -12.56 -5.77 26.41
CA LEU A 426 -11.68 -6.90 26.68
C LEU A 426 -11.09 -6.86 28.11
N ARG A 427 -10.73 -5.66 28.61
CA ARG A 427 -10.27 -5.48 30.01
C ARG A 427 -11.35 -5.81 31.05
N LYS A 428 -12.63 -5.66 30.69
CA LYS A 428 -13.77 -6.04 31.51
C LYS A 428 -14.13 -7.54 31.35
N GLY A 429 -13.46 -8.26 30.46
CA GLY A 429 -13.76 -9.65 30.15
C GLY A 429 -15.03 -9.83 29.31
N GLN A 430 -15.44 -8.81 28.58
CA GLN A 430 -16.57 -8.84 27.65
C GLN A 430 -16.08 -9.38 26.30
N PRO A 431 -16.82 -10.30 25.65
CA PRO A 431 -16.51 -10.71 24.29
C PRO A 431 -16.75 -9.53 23.32
N LEU A 432 -16.03 -9.53 22.21
CA LEU A 432 -16.29 -8.59 21.12
C LEU A 432 -17.47 -9.13 20.30
N ASP A 433 -18.62 -8.54 20.51
CA ASP A 433 -19.83 -8.79 19.70
C ASP A 433 -20.06 -7.62 18.73
N HIS A 434 -20.99 -7.77 17.79
CA HIS A 434 -21.33 -6.73 16.82
C HIS A 434 -21.69 -5.38 17.48
N THR A 435 -22.14 -5.39 18.75
CA THR A 435 -22.48 -4.14 19.46
C THR A 435 -21.24 -3.34 19.85
N VAL A 436 -20.13 -4.03 20.16
CA VAL A 436 -18.84 -3.37 20.49
C VAL A 436 -18.12 -2.96 19.21
N LEU A 437 -18.21 -3.78 18.16
CA LEU A 437 -17.53 -3.51 16.87
C LEU A 437 -18.24 -2.41 16.05
N SER A 438 -19.57 -2.23 16.20
CA SER A 438 -20.38 -1.23 15.49
C SER A 438 -20.53 0.11 16.23
N MET A 439 -19.76 0.36 17.29
CA MET A 439 -19.70 1.68 17.94
C MET A 439 -18.81 2.62 17.11
N HIS A 440 -19.35 3.14 15.99
CA HIS A 440 -18.73 4.14 15.14
C HIS A 440 -19.17 5.54 15.52
#